data_a59da365254cc73bbfadc91c4aeb9246
#
_entry.id   a59da365254cc73bbfadc91c4aeb9246
#
_cell.length_a   1.000
_cell.length_b   1.000
_cell.length_c   1.000
_cell.angle_alpha   90.00
_cell.angle_beta   90.00
_cell.angle_gamma   90.00
#
_symmetry.space_group_name_H-M   'P 1'
#
loop_
_entity.id
_entity.type
_entity.pdbx_description
1 polymer ?
#
loop_
_entity_poly.entity_id
_entity_poly.type
_entity_poly.pdbx_seq_one_letter_code
_entity_poly.pdbx_strand_id
1 'polypeptide(L)'
;MTYTATIRLYDETELDLLRPDPSKIAIDHIAIALSREGRYANQGRLVYCVAEHSYLVAAGCYSFARDVFDKDQEVFRLLQLRALFHDSGEAYLRDLPGPLKKLPAMAFYREI
;
A
#
# COMPACT_ATOMS: atom_id res chain seq x y z
N MET A 1 5.32 4.97 30.04
CA MET A 1 4.76 6.01 29.17
C MET A 1 4.17 5.34 27.93
N THR A 2 2.93 5.64 27.58
CA THR A 2 2.29 5.09 26.39
C THR A 2 2.49 6.08 25.24
N TYR A 3 3.12 5.63 24.17
CA TYR A 3 3.29 6.43 22.98
C TYR A 3 2.08 6.25 22.06
N THR A 4 1.68 7.31 21.40
CA THR A 4 0.69 7.30 20.31
C THR A 4 1.34 7.87 19.06
N ALA A 5 0.92 7.38 17.92
CA ALA A 5 1.36 7.91 16.62
C ALA A 5 0.11 8.15 15.76
N THR A 6 -0.67 9.15 16.18
CA THR A 6 -1.94 9.47 15.54
C THR A 6 -1.74 10.40 14.35
N ILE A 7 -2.30 10.02 13.21
CA ILE A 7 -2.38 10.88 12.01
C ILE A 7 -3.83 11.27 11.75
N ARG A 8 -4.01 12.38 11.08
CA ARG A 8 -5.32 12.82 10.60
C ARG A 8 -5.43 12.54 9.11
N LEU A 9 -6.48 11.84 8.72
CA LEU A 9 -6.76 11.48 7.34
C LEU A 9 -7.45 12.66 6.62
N TYR A 10 -7.67 12.54 5.30
CA TYR A 10 -8.20 13.65 4.51
C TYR A 10 -9.61 14.12 4.94
N ASP A 11 -10.38 13.21 5.53
CA ASP A 11 -11.76 13.46 6.04
C ASP A 11 -11.80 13.79 7.53
N GLU A 12 -10.64 14.14 8.11
CA GLU A 12 -10.45 14.45 9.51
C GLU A 12 -10.52 13.24 10.47
N THR A 13 -10.71 12.02 9.96
CA THR A 13 -10.61 10.80 10.78
C THR A 13 -9.20 10.70 11.39
N GLU A 14 -9.13 10.40 12.68
CA GLU A 14 -7.86 10.18 13.37
C GLU A 14 -7.58 8.68 13.50
N LEU A 15 -6.36 8.28 13.13
CA LEU A 15 -5.91 6.90 13.16
C LEU A 15 -4.59 6.80 13.92
N ASP A 16 -4.54 5.94 14.96
CA ASP A 16 -3.30 5.61 15.66
C ASP A 16 -2.57 4.52 14.88
N LEU A 17 -1.40 4.84 14.34
CA LEU A 17 -0.61 3.91 13.52
C LEU A 17 -0.02 2.74 14.33
N LEU A 18 0.15 2.90 15.64
CA LEU A 18 0.67 1.85 16.51
C LEU A 18 -0.42 0.86 16.94
N ARG A 19 -1.67 1.33 16.99
CA ARG A 19 -2.84 0.52 17.38
C ARG A 19 -4.02 0.90 16.51
N PRO A 20 -3.94 0.60 15.21
CA PRO A 20 -4.99 1.03 14.29
C PRO A 20 -6.32 0.34 14.60
N ASP A 21 -7.38 1.13 14.58
CA ASP A 21 -8.75 0.63 14.66
C ASP A 21 -9.20 0.22 13.24
N PRO A 22 -9.45 -1.08 12.99
CA PRO A 22 -9.83 -1.53 11.65
C PRO A 22 -11.10 -0.87 11.12
N SER A 23 -12.02 -0.43 12.00
CA SER A 23 -13.26 0.23 11.59
C SER A 23 -13.02 1.61 10.95
N LYS A 24 -11.83 2.19 11.16
CA LYS A 24 -11.42 3.48 10.60
C LYS A 24 -10.64 3.36 9.30
N ILE A 25 -10.34 2.14 8.87
CA ILE A 25 -9.63 1.89 7.62
C ILE A 25 -10.65 1.74 6.49
N ALA A 26 -10.51 2.53 5.44
CA ALA A 26 -11.45 2.56 4.33
C ALA A 26 -10.74 2.63 2.99
N ILE A 27 -11.36 2.06 1.95
CA ILE A 27 -10.78 2.02 0.59
C ILE A 27 -10.54 3.42 0.03
N ASP A 28 -11.43 4.37 0.27
CA ASP A 28 -11.28 5.74 -0.21
C ASP A 28 -10.08 6.44 0.42
N HIS A 29 -9.81 6.22 1.71
CA HIS A 29 -8.60 6.71 2.36
C HIS A 29 -7.33 6.16 1.67
N ILE A 30 -7.32 4.86 1.41
CA ILE A 30 -6.20 4.18 0.76
C ILE A 30 -6.00 4.71 -0.67
N ALA A 31 -7.05 4.76 -1.45
CA ALA A 31 -6.97 5.20 -2.85
C ALA A 31 -6.49 6.64 -2.97
N ILE A 32 -7.02 7.55 -2.15
CA ILE A 32 -6.62 8.95 -2.15
C ILE A 32 -5.15 9.11 -1.76
N ALA A 33 -4.74 8.46 -0.67
CA ALA A 33 -3.37 8.55 -0.18
C ALA A 33 -2.37 7.96 -1.19
N LEU A 34 -2.64 6.78 -1.75
CA LEU A 34 -1.75 6.16 -2.73
C LEU A 34 -1.67 6.94 -4.05
N SER A 35 -2.72 7.67 -4.43
CA SER A 35 -2.69 8.53 -5.62
C SER A 35 -1.80 9.76 -5.43
N ARG A 36 -1.47 10.11 -4.20
CA ARG A 36 -0.63 11.25 -3.83
C ARG A 36 0.77 10.83 -3.36
N GLU A 37 1.02 9.54 -3.19
CA GLU A 37 2.31 9.01 -2.76
C GLU A 37 3.17 8.68 -3.97
N GLY A 38 4.25 9.42 -4.16
CA GLY A 38 5.19 9.18 -5.25
C GLY A 38 6.14 8.03 -4.92
N ARG A 39 6.43 7.20 -5.92
CA ARG A 39 7.44 6.15 -5.81
C ARG A 39 8.85 6.71 -5.95
N TYR A 40 9.85 5.96 -5.49
CA TYR A 40 11.28 6.29 -5.60
C TYR A 40 11.61 7.66 -4.97
N ALA A 41 10.94 8.01 -3.86
CA ALA A 41 11.08 9.31 -3.20
C ALA A 41 10.87 10.50 -4.17
N ASN A 42 10.01 10.33 -5.17
CA ASN A 42 9.75 11.32 -6.24
C ASN A 42 10.96 11.64 -7.13
N GLN A 43 11.96 10.77 -7.19
CA GLN A 43 13.18 10.96 -7.99
C GLN A 43 13.07 10.39 -9.41
N GLY A 44 11.94 9.80 -9.80
CA GLY A 44 11.70 9.32 -11.14
C GLY A 44 11.66 10.46 -12.17
N ARG A 45 11.83 10.11 -13.44
CA ARG A 45 11.77 11.11 -14.54
C ARG A 45 10.38 11.72 -14.71
N LEU A 46 9.34 10.93 -14.39
CA LEU A 46 7.96 11.34 -14.42
C LEU A 46 7.34 11.10 -13.06
N VAL A 47 6.27 11.82 -12.75
CA VAL A 47 5.49 11.53 -11.55
C VAL A 47 4.89 10.13 -11.70
N TYR A 48 5.19 9.27 -10.73
CA TYR A 48 4.71 7.89 -10.69
C TYR A 48 4.25 7.56 -9.28
N CYS A 49 2.95 7.44 -9.09
CA CYS A 49 2.39 7.22 -7.75
C CYS A 49 2.17 5.73 -7.44
N VAL A 50 2.04 5.43 -6.14
CA VAL A 50 1.81 4.06 -5.67
C VAL A 50 0.50 3.48 -6.22
N ALA A 51 -0.54 4.30 -6.39
CA ALA A 51 -1.82 3.85 -6.98
C ALA A 51 -1.64 3.36 -8.42
N GLU A 52 -0.89 4.07 -9.26
CA GLU A 52 -0.55 3.62 -10.61
C GLU A 52 0.23 2.31 -10.60
N HIS A 53 1.23 2.21 -9.72
CA HIS A 53 2.01 0.99 -9.53
C HIS A 53 1.11 -0.18 -9.16
N SER A 54 0.24 -0.01 -8.17
CA SER A 54 -0.67 -1.07 -7.70
C SER A 54 -1.60 -1.55 -8.81
N TYR A 55 -2.12 -0.62 -9.60
CA TYR A 55 -2.94 -0.95 -10.78
C TYR A 55 -2.14 -1.75 -11.81
N LEU A 56 -0.91 -1.32 -12.13
CA LEU A 56 -0.06 -2.01 -13.11
C LEU A 56 0.35 -3.40 -12.64
N VAL A 57 0.61 -3.59 -11.34
CA VAL A 57 0.91 -4.91 -10.78
C VAL A 57 -0.31 -5.81 -10.90
N ALA A 58 -1.50 -5.32 -10.58
CA ALA A 58 -2.74 -6.10 -10.72
C ALA A 58 -3.02 -6.47 -12.19
N ALA A 59 -2.79 -5.55 -13.13
CA ALA A 59 -2.93 -5.80 -14.56
C ALA A 59 -1.91 -6.83 -15.07
N GLY A 60 -0.65 -6.76 -14.61
CA GLY A 60 0.38 -7.75 -14.90
C GLY A 60 0.03 -9.14 -14.37
N CYS A 61 -0.51 -9.22 -13.15
CA CYS A 61 -1.02 -10.47 -12.59
C CYS A 61 -2.18 -11.02 -13.41
N TYR A 62 -3.04 -10.19 -13.98
CA TYR A 62 -4.10 -10.63 -14.87
C TYR A 62 -3.52 -11.39 -16.06
N SER A 63 -2.55 -10.81 -16.76
CA SER A 63 -1.95 -11.42 -17.93
C SER A 63 -1.24 -12.75 -17.61
N PHE A 64 -0.52 -12.80 -16.50
CA PHE A 64 0.19 -14.00 -16.05
C PHE A 64 -0.76 -15.09 -15.56
N ALA A 65 -1.66 -14.72 -14.64
CA ALA A 65 -2.52 -15.69 -13.96
C ALA A 65 -3.61 -16.26 -14.86
N ARG A 66 -4.03 -15.52 -15.88
CA ARG A 66 -5.01 -16.00 -16.86
C ARG A 66 -4.57 -17.31 -17.51
N ASP A 67 -3.29 -17.42 -17.85
CA ASP A 67 -2.75 -18.60 -18.53
C ASP A 67 -2.51 -19.77 -17.57
N VAL A 68 -2.27 -19.47 -16.28
CA VAL A 68 -1.97 -20.49 -15.25
C VAL A 68 -3.21 -20.97 -14.52
N PHE A 69 -4.17 -20.07 -14.25
CA PHE A 69 -5.34 -20.31 -13.41
C PHE A 69 -6.67 -20.11 -14.16
N ASP A 70 -6.70 -20.33 -15.47
CA ASP A 70 -7.88 -20.11 -16.30
C ASP A 70 -9.11 -20.87 -15.84
N LYS A 71 -8.93 -22.00 -15.14
CA LYS A 71 -10.00 -22.88 -14.65
C LYS A 71 -10.49 -22.56 -13.25
N ASP A 72 -9.78 -21.72 -12.47
CA ASP A 72 -10.16 -21.33 -11.13
C ASP A 72 -10.24 -19.80 -11.02
N GLN A 73 -11.42 -19.29 -11.34
CA GLN A 73 -11.65 -17.85 -11.33
C GLN A 73 -11.62 -17.23 -9.94
N GLU A 74 -11.89 -18.00 -8.89
CA GLU A 74 -11.85 -17.49 -7.53
C GLU A 74 -10.40 -17.25 -7.07
N VAL A 75 -9.52 -18.21 -7.32
CA VAL A 75 -8.08 -18.05 -7.04
C VAL A 75 -7.50 -16.88 -7.83
N PHE A 76 -7.87 -16.77 -9.10
CA PHE A 76 -7.46 -15.68 -9.97
C PHE A 76 -7.88 -14.30 -9.42
N ARG A 77 -9.14 -14.20 -8.99
CA ARG A 77 -9.68 -12.95 -8.43
C ARG A 77 -8.99 -12.57 -7.13
N LEU A 78 -8.72 -13.54 -6.24
CA LEU A 78 -7.98 -13.31 -5.01
C LEU A 78 -6.55 -12.82 -5.29
N LEU A 79 -5.88 -13.41 -6.28
CA LEU A 79 -4.54 -13.00 -6.67
C LEU A 79 -4.52 -11.56 -7.17
N GLN A 80 -5.50 -11.18 -8.00
CA GLN A 80 -5.62 -9.80 -8.46
C GLN A 80 -5.87 -8.81 -7.33
N LEU A 81 -6.76 -9.16 -6.39
CA LEU A 81 -7.04 -8.32 -5.22
C LEU A 81 -5.80 -8.15 -4.36
N ARG A 82 -5.06 -9.23 -4.10
CA ARG A 82 -3.80 -9.15 -3.35
C ARG A 82 -2.77 -8.29 -4.06
N ALA A 83 -2.66 -8.40 -5.37
CA ALA A 83 -1.76 -7.55 -6.16
C ALA A 83 -2.15 -6.08 -6.08
N LEU A 84 -3.44 -5.78 -6.17
CA LEU A 84 -3.96 -4.41 -6.09
C LEU A 84 -3.70 -3.78 -4.72
N PHE A 85 -3.82 -4.54 -3.65
CA PHE A 85 -3.70 -4.05 -2.28
C PHE A 85 -2.33 -4.33 -1.63
N HIS A 86 -1.33 -4.85 -2.37
CA HIS A 86 -0.07 -5.27 -1.76
C HIS A 86 0.69 -4.13 -1.07
N ASP A 87 0.56 -2.91 -1.54
CA ASP A 87 1.18 -1.72 -0.97
C ASP A 87 0.18 -0.82 -0.23
N SER A 88 -1.00 -1.33 0.14
CA SER A 88 -2.04 -0.51 0.78
C SER A 88 -1.60 0.12 2.10
N GLY A 89 -0.71 -0.54 2.84
CA GLY A 89 -0.14 0.02 4.08
C GLY A 89 0.63 1.31 3.87
N GLU A 90 1.17 1.55 2.68
CA GLU A 90 1.89 2.77 2.36
C GLU A 90 0.98 4.00 2.33
N ALA A 91 -0.35 3.81 2.24
CA ALA A 91 -1.32 4.90 2.39
C ALA A 91 -1.20 5.61 3.74
N TYR A 92 -0.75 4.90 4.75
CA TYR A 92 -0.62 5.39 6.12
C TYR A 92 0.84 5.58 6.54
N LEU A 93 1.76 4.76 6.03
CA LEU A 93 3.16 4.70 6.46
C LEU A 93 4.13 5.28 5.44
N ARG A 94 3.68 5.62 4.24
CA ARG A 94 4.44 6.11 3.10
C ARG A 94 5.26 5.02 2.38
N ASP A 95 5.64 5.32 1.15
CA ASP A 95 6.55 4.50 0.35
C ASP A 95 7.99 4.96 0.63
N LEU A 96 8.68 4.24 1.50
CA LEU A 96 10.09 4.49 1.76
C LEU A 96 10.97 3.74 0.77
N PRO A 97 12.11 4.34 0.34
CA PRO A 97 13.04 3.65 -0.54
C PRO A 97 13.50 2.31 0.04
N GLY A 98 13.55 1.27 -0.79
CA GLY A 98 13.93 -0.07 -0.37
C GLY A 98 15.25 -0.14 0.41
N PRO A 99 16.34 0.54 -0.05
CA PRO A 99 17.59 0.55 0.70
C PRO A 99 17.45 1.10 2.11
N LEU A 100 16.62 2.13 2.30
CA LEU A 100 16.37 2.70 3.63
C LEU A 100 15.60 1.71 4.51
N LYS A 101 14.56 1.06 3.97
CA LYS A 101 13.75 0.08 4.72
C LYS A 101 14.57 -1.12 5.21
N LYS A 102 15.66 -1.47 4.52
CA LYS A 102 16.50 -2.62 4.87
C LYS A 102 17.48 -2.36 6.00
N LEU A 103 17.67 -1.11 6.40
CA LEU A 103 18.58 -0.79 7.51
C LEU A 103 18.08 -1.41 8.81
N PRO A 104 18.99 -1.93 9.68
CA PRO A 104 18.59 -2.48 10.98
C PRO A 104 17.78 -1.50 11.84
N ALA A 105 18.11 -0.21 11.78
CA ALA A 105 17.39 0.83 12.50
C ALA A 105 15.92 0.97 12.09
N MET A 106 15.53 0.43 10.93
CA MET A 106 14.16 0.47 10.41
C MET A 106 13.35 -0.78 10.76
N ALA A 107 13.87 -1.67 11.63
CA ALA A 107 13.17 -2.89 12.01
C ALA A 107 11.77 -2.60 12.56
N PHE A 108 11.66 -1.63 13.45
CA PHE A 108 10.37 -1.24 14.03
C PHE A 108 9.36 -0.78 12.96
N TYR A 109 9.79 -0.01 11.99
CA TYR A 109 8.93 0.43 10.88
C TYR A 109 8.37 -0.76 10.09
N ARG A 110 9.20 -1.79 9.85
CA ARG A 110 8.77 -2.99 9.12
C ARG A 110 7.78 -3.84 9.88
N GLU A 111 7.72 -3.70 11.20
CA GLU A 111 6.81 -4.46 12.07
C GLU A 111 5.43 -3.82 12.23
N ILE A 112 5.30 -2.54 11.91
CA ILE A 112 4.01 -1.84 11.92
C ILE A 112 3.12 -2.37 10.79
#